data_b6a7ee9f6e88b614864a1d6abdb9ad15
#
_entry.id   b6a7ee9f6e88b614864a1d6abdb9ad15
#
_cell.length_a   1.000
_cell.length_b   1.000
_cell.length_c   1.000
_cell.angle_alpha   90.00
_cell.angle_beta   90.00
_cell.angle_gamma   90.00
#
_symmetry.space_group_name_H-M   'P 1'
#
loop_
_entity.id
_entity.type
_entity.pdbx_description
1 polymer ?
#
loop_
_entity_poly.entity_id
_entity_poly.type
_entity_poly.pdbx_seq_one_letter_code
_entity_poly.pdbx_strand_id
1 'polypeptide(L)'
;MAGRVGRNPVMWWNNPVNDDHDSRIYMRELTTHWTIEKPGAINTLNGLILNPMNQAQASKIALFGAADYSWNPNAFDVHKNWEEVFHRIADPGDTQTAEAIKCFARFSNTLVEDEEMITL
;
A
#
# COMPACT_ATOMS: atom_id res chain seq x y z
N MET A 1 14.22 -3.42 -18.82
CA MET A 1 14.58 -4.76 -18.29
C MET A 1 14.01 -5.88 -19.17
N ALA A 2 12.72 -5.84 -19.51
CA ALA A 2 12.07 -6.87 -20.38
C ALA A 2 12.80 -7.12 -21.70
N GLY A 3 13.28 -6.09 -22.40
CA GLY A 3 14.01 -6.23 -23.66
C GLY A 3 15.35 -7.00 -23.57
N ARG A 4 15.96 -7.10 -22.40
CA ARG A 4 17.21 -7.84 -22.19
C ARG A 4 16.99 -9.33 -21.91
N VAL A 5 15.82 -9.69 -21.36
CA VAL A 5 15.48 -11.07 -20.96
C VAL A 5 14.40 -11.69 -21.84
N GLY A 6 13.88 -10.95 -22.82
CA GLY A 6 12.89 -11.44 -23.79
C GLY A 6 11.49 -11.72 -23.19
N ARG A 7 11.23 -11.32 -21.95
CA ARG A 7 9.94 -11.47 -21.26
C ARG A 7 9.74 -10.40 -20.21
N ASN A 8 8.49 -10.13 -19.85
CA ASN A 8 8.18 -9.23 -18.74
C ASN A 8 8.59 -9.86 -17.41
N PRO A 9 9.15 -9.05 -16.47
CA PRO A 9 9.57 -9.54 -15.17
C PRO A 9 8.38 -9.78 -14.24
N VAL A 10 8.58 -10.63 -13.24
CA VAL A 10 7.83 -10.61 -11.99
C VAL A 10 8.56 -9.68 -11.03
N MET A 11 7.84 -8.79 -10.36
CA MET A 11 8.42 -7.86 -9.42
C MET A 11 8.21 -8.32 -7.99
N TRP A 12 9.30 -8.36 -7.21
CA TRP A 12 9.24 -8.39 -5.76
C TRP A 12 9.18 -6.96 -5.25
N TRP A 13 8.12 -6.63 -4.54
CA TRP A 13 7.90 -5.29 -3.99
C TRP A 13 7.95 -5.31 -2.47
N ASN A 14 8.95 -4.64 -1.90
CA ASN A 14 9.08 -4.44 -0.47
C ASN A 14 8.07 -3.38 0.01
N ASN A 15 6.81 -3.82 0.12
CA ASN A 15 5.69 -2.99 0.57
C ASN A 15 4.62 -3.88 1.23
N PRO A 16 4.23 -3.61 2.46
CA PRO A 16 4.68 -2.57 3.38
C PRO A 16 5.72 -3.05 4.41
N VAL A 17 6.62 -3.94 4.07
CA VAL A 17 7.63 -4.48 5.00
C VAL A 17 8.32 -3.37 5.82
N ASN A 18 8.58 -3.64 7.10
CA ASN A 18 9.16 -2.70 8.06
C ASN A 18 10.34 -3.26 8.85
N ASP A 19 11.04 -4.26 8.29
CA ASP A 19 12.17 -4.93 8.93
C ASP A 19 13.44 -4.07 9.06
N ASP A 20 13.48 -2.93 8.38
CA ASP A 20 14.49 -1.89 8.51
C ASP A 20 14.20 -0.90 9.67
N HIS A 21 12.93 -0.81 10.12
CA HIS A 21 12.46 0.08 11.17
C HIS A 21 11.35 -0.58 12.00
N ASP A 22 11.73 -1.47 12.92
CA ASP A 22 10.81 -2.30 13.72
C ASP A 22 9.75 -1.52 14.53
N SER A 23 10.01 -0.24 14.79
CA SER A 23 9.08 0.63 15.53
C SER A 23 7.99 1.26 14.64
N ARG A 24 8.07 1.11 13.32
CA ARG A 24 7.14 1.74 12.39
C ARG A 24 6.10 0.76 11.86
N ILE A 25 4.86 1.24 11.76
CA ILE A 25 3.76 0.50 11.15
C ILE A 25 3.27 1.28 9.92
N TYR A 26 3.52 0.73 8.74
CA TYR A 26 3.19 1.38 7.47
C TYR A 26 1.76 1.09 7.04
N MET A 27 0.80 1.84 7.58
CA MET A 27 -0.62 1.83 7.18
C MET A 27 -0.92 3.05 6.30
N ARG A 28 -0.33 3.08 5.11
CA ARG A 28 -0.37 4.24 4.21
C ARG A 28 -1.26 4.01 3.00
N GLU A 29 -1.74 5.12 2.44
CA GLU A 29 -2.26 5.16 1.08
C GLU A 29 -1.19 4.66 0.09
N LEU A 30 -1.63 4.05 -1.00
CA LEU A 30 -0.73 3.62 -2.06
C LEU A 30 -0.36 4.81 -2.97
N THR A 31 0.48 5.71 -2.47
CA THR A 31 0.95 6.92 -3.15
C THR A 31 2.38 6.74 -3.67
N THR A 32 2.59 5.81 -4.57
CA THR A 32 3.92 5.63 -5.18
C THR A 32 4.03 6.39 -6.49
N HIS A 33 5.27 6.67 -6.91
CA HIS A 33 5.55 7.22 -8.23
C HIS A 33 4.83 6.47 -9.37
N TRP A 34 4.65 5.16 -9.24
CA TRP A 34 3.98 4.37 -10.28
C TRP A 34 2.47 4.55 -10.29
N THR A 35 1.85 4.71 -9.12
CA THR A 35 0.39 4.90 -9.05
C THR A 35 -0.03 6.29 -9.49
N ILE A 36 0.82 7.29 -9.29
CA ILE A 36 0.53 8.69 -9.58
C ILE A 36 1.03 9.09 -10.97
N GLU A 37 2.32 8.89 -11.26
CA GLU A 37 2.94 9.42 -12.47
C GLU A 37 2.91 8.44 -13.65
N LYS A 38 2.91 7.14 -13.38
CA LYS A 38 2.97 6.09 -14.40
C LYS A 38 2.01 4.94 -14.08
N PRO A 39 0.70 5.20 -14.03
CA PRO A 39 -0.28 4.20 -13.60
C PRO A 39 -0.25 2.91 -14.44
N GLY A 40 0.12 2.99 -15.72
CA GLY A 40 0.23 1.82 -16.59
C GLY A 40 1.54 1.02 -16.46
N ALA A 41 2.49 1.41 -15.61
CA ALA A 41 3.77 0.73 -15.48
C ALA A 41 3.63 -0.74 -15.03
N ILE A 42 2.64 -1.05 -14.20
CA ILE A 42 2.35 -2.42 -13.75
C ILE A 42 2.00 -3.36 -14.92
N ASN A 43 1.42 -2.84 -16.01
CA ASN A 43 1.08 -3.65 -17.19
C ASN A 43 2.30 -4.21 -17.92
N THR A 44 3.51 -3.74 -17.59
CA THR A 44 4.77 -4.27 -18.11
C THR A 44 5.32 -5.45 -17.29
N LEU A 45 4.61 -5.85 -16.24
CA LEU A 45 4.97 -6.97 -15.37
C LEU A 45 4.15 -8.22 -15.70
N ASN A 46 4.72 -9.39 -15.48
CA ASN A 46 4.01 -10.66 -15.52
C ASN A 46 3.44 -11.07 -14.15
N GLY A 47 3.80 -10.35 -13.10
CA GLY A 47 3.29 -10.58 -11.77
C GLY A 47 3.91 -9.65 -10.75
N LEU A 48 3.27 -9.61 -9.58
CA LEU A 48 3.64 -8.81 -8.44
C LEU A 48 3.65 -9.68 -7.20
N ILE A 49 4.71 -9.63 -6.43
CA ILE A 49 4.84 -10.28 -5.12
C ILE A 49 5.08 -9.17 -4.10
N LEU A 50 4.24 -9.13 -3.08
CA LEU A 50 4.34 -8.16 -1.99
C LEU A 50 5.04 -8.79 -0.79
N ASN A 51 5.88 -8.01 -0.13
CA ASN A 51 6.53 -8.37 1.12
C ASN A 51 5.87 -7.56 2.26
N PRO A 52 4.97 -8.17 3.06
CA PRO A 52 4.24 -7.47 4.12
C PRO A 52 5.06 -7.31 5.40
N MET A 53 4.57 -6.48 6.32
CA MET A 53 5.06 -6.42 7.70
C MET A 53 4.72 -7.69 8.47
N ASN A 54 5.44 -7.94 9.59
CA ASN A 54 5.06 -8.96 10.57
C ASN A 54 3.67 -8.72 11.19
N GLN A 55 3.23 -7.47 11.23
CA GLN A 55 1.90 -7.05 11.68
C GLN A 55 0.86 -7.31 10.58
N ALA A 56 0.43 -8.56 10.47
CA ALA A 56 -0.43 -9.04 9.38
C ALA A 56 -1.72 -8.23 9.19
N GLN A 57 -2.38 -7.83 10.28
CA GLN A 57 -3.63 -7.06 10.20
C GLN A 57 -3.39 -5.64 9.68
N ALA A 58 -2.33 -4.97 10.13
CA ALA A 58 -1.96 -3.64 9.66
C ALA A 58 -1.53 -3.66 8.18
N SER A 59 -0.87 -4.74 7.75
CA SER A 59 -0.45 -4.92 6.34
C SER A 59 -1.62 -4.98 5.36
N LYS A 60 -2.82 -5.37 5.81
CA LYS A 60 -4.01 -5.48 4.94
C LYS A 60 -4.34 -4.17 4.23
N ILE A 61 -4.05 -3.02 4.84
CA ILE A 61 -4.31 -1.70 4.25
C ILE A 61 -3.48 -1.53 2.98
N ALA A 62 -2.17 -1.72 3.05
CA ALA A 62 -1.30 -1.60 1.89
C ALA A 62 -1.52 -2.72 0.85
N LEU A 63 -1.81 -3.94 1.32
CA LEU A 63 -2.13 -5.07 0.44
C LEU A 63 -3.41 -4.83 -0.36
N PHE A 64 -4.44 -4.25 0.25
CA PHE A 64 -5.68 -3.89 -0.43
C PHE A 64 -5.42 -2.85 -1.53
N GLY A 65 -4.64 -1.79 -1.23
CA GLY A 65 -4.26 -0.80 -2.22
C GLY A 65 -3.50 -1.39 -3.40
N ALA A 66 -2.52 -2.25 -3.13
CA ALA A 66 -1.73 -2.91 -4.18
C ALA A 66 -2.56 -3.87 -5.03
N ALA A 67 -3.50 -4.60 -4.44
CA ALA A 67 -4.40 -5.49 -5.15
C ALA A 67 -5.34 -4.71 -6.09
N ASP A 68 -5.96 -3.65 -5.60
CA ASP A 68 -6.86 -2.79 -6.38
C ASP A 68 -6.11 -2.12 -7.55
N TYR A 69 -4.94 -1.55 -7.28
CA TYR A 69 -4.08 -0.97 -8.30
C TYR A 69 -3.67 -2.00 -9.36
N SER A 70 -3.28 -3.21 -8.96
CA SER A 70 -2.85 -4.25 -9.91
C SER A 70 -3.99 -4.79 -10.75
N TRP A 71 -5.24 -4.73 -10.24
CA TRP A 71 -6.43 -5.19 -10.95
C TRP A 71 -6.80 -4.26 -12.11
N ASN A 72 -6.83 -2.95 -11.88
CA ASN A 72 -7.12 -1.95 -12.91
C ASN A 72 -6.39 -0.62 -12.64
N PRO A 73 -5.13 -0.51 -13.02
CA PRO A 73 -4.30 0.65 -12.71
C PRO A 73 -4.81 1.96 -13.33
N ASN A 74 -5.57 1.88 -14.43
CA ASN A 74 -6.12 3.07 -15.09
C ASN A 74 -7.37 3.62 -14.39
N ALA A 75 -8.05 2.82 -13.59
CA ALA A 75 -9.22 3.22 -12.80
C ALA A 75 -8.90 3.36 -11.31
N PHE A 76 -7.65 3.10 -10.90
CA PHE A 76 -7.25 3.21 -9.51
C PHE A 76 -7.32 4.64 -9.03
N ASP A 77 -8.06 4.84 -7.93
CA ASP A 77 -8.20 6.11 -7.22
C ASP A 77 -7.73 5.91 -5.78
N VAL A 78 -6.60 6.51 -5.45
CA VAL A 78 -5.95 6.34 -4.15
C VAL A 78 -6.85 6.77 -2.99
N HIS A 79 -7.57 7.87 -3.14
CA HIS A 79 -8.43 8.38 -2.08
C HIS A 79 -9.66 7.51 -1.87
N LYS A 80 -10.29 7.07 -2.95
CA LYS A 80 -11.42 6.13 -2.90
C LYS A 80 -11.00 4.80 -2.30
N ASN A 81 -9.86 4.27 -2.70
CA ASN A 81 -9.29 3.04 -2.14
C ASN A 81 -9.03 3.19 -0.64
N TRP A 82 -8.45 4.31 -0.21
CA TRP A 82 -8.21 4.63 1.19
C TRP A 82 -9.49 4.68 2.03
N GLU A 83 -10.55 5.30 1.53
CA GLU A 83 -11.84 5.33 2.23
C GLU A 83 -12.49 3.95 2.32
N GLU A 84 -12.37 3.14 1.27
CA GLU A 84 -12.99 1.81 1.18
C GLU A 84 -12.31 0.75 2.05
N VAL A 85 -10.98 0.77 2.18
CA VAL A 85 -10.22 -0.31 2.84
C VAL A 85 -10.65 -0.55 4.28
N PHE A 86 -10.98 0.48 5.03
CA PHE A 86 -11.35 0.35 6.45
C PHE A 86 -12.69 -0.38 6.62
N HIS A 87 -13.62 -0.14 5.71
CA HIS A 87 -14.90 -0.86 5.67
C HIS A 87 -14.75 -2.33 5.23
N ARG A 88 -13.66 -2.66 4.51
CA ARG A 88 -13.35 -4.04 4.12
C ARG A 88 -12.62 -4.82 5.20
N ILE A 89 -11.90 -4.13 6.09
CA ILE A 89 -11.14 -4.75 7.19
C ILE A 89 -12.03 -4.95 8.42
N ALA A 90 -12.91 -3.99 8.71
CA ALA A 90 -13.92 -4.11 9.77
C ALA A 90 -15.00 -5.14 9.41
N ASP A 91 -15.72 -5.61 10.43
CA ASP A 91 -16.87 -6.46 10.21
C ASP A 91 -17.97 -5.73 9.40
N PRO A 92 -18.74 -6.44 8.57
CA PRO A 92 -19.79 -5.82 7.77
C PRO A 92 -20.76 -5.00 8.61
N GLY A 93 -20.85 -3.69 8.32
CA GLY A 93 -21.71 -2.74 9.02
C GLY A 93 -21.11 -2.13 10.29
N ASP A 94 -19.93 -2.54 10.72
CA ASP A 94 -19.23 -1.93 11.87
C ASP A 94 -18.44 -0.68 11.43
N THR A 95 -19.17 0.41 11.25
CA THR A 95 -18.61 1.71 10.88
C THR A 95 -17.74 2.31 11.99
N GLN A 96 -18.05 2.01 13.25
CA GLN A 96 -17.30 2.53 14.39
C GLN A 96 -15.87 1.94 14.41
N THR A 97 -15.73 0.65 14.21
CA THR A 97 -14.41 0.01 14.10
C THR A 97 -13.66 0.49 12.87
N ALA A 98 -14.33 0.65 11.73
CA ALA A 98 -13.72 1.19 10.51
C ALA A 98 -13.10 2.58 10.74
N GLU A 99 -13.85 3.50 11.35
CA GLU A 99 -13.37 4.84 11.66
C GLU A 99 -12.24 4.85 12.70
N ALA A 100 -12.30 3.97 13.70
CA ALA A 100 -11.24 3.83 14.69
C ALA A 100 -9.92 3.36 14.06
N ILE A 101 -9.96 2.36 13.17
CA ILE A 101 -8.79 1.86 12.44
C ILE A 101 -8.23 2.97 11.54
N LYS A 102 -9.09 3.71 10.84
CA LYS A 102 -8.71 4.82 9.98
C LYS A 102 -8.00 5.93 10.75
N CYS A 103 -8.54 6.30 11.91
CA CYS A 103 -7.92 7.29 12.80
C CYS A 103 -6.53 6.83 13.26
N PHE A 104 -6.40 5.56 13.68
CA PHE A 104 -5.12 4.98 14.08
C PHE A 104 -4.10 4.96 12.92
N ALA A 105 -4.54 4.59 11.72
CA ALA A 105 -3.69 4.58 10.54
C ALA A 105 -3.14 5.96 10.20
N ARG A 106 -3.99 7.00 10.24
CA ARG A 106 -3.58 8.39 10.04
C ARG A 106 -2.55 8.85 11.08
N PHE A 107 -2.79 8.53 12.35
CA PHE A 107 -1.87 8.86 13.41
C PHE A 107 -0.49 8.20 13.24
N SER A 108 -0.48 6.90 12.89
CA SER A 108 0.76 6.16 12.64
C SER A 108 1.55 6.74 11.46
N ASN A 109 0.89 7.22 10.42
CA ASN A 109 1.54 7.85 9.27
C ASN A 109 2.16 9.21 9.64
N THR A 110 1.47 10.03 10.43
CA THR A 110 2.00 11.33 10.88
C THR A 110 3.29 11.17 11.67
N LEU A 111 3.35 10.20 12.57
CA LEU A 111 4.57 9.91 13.34
C LEU A 111 5.77 9.52 12.45
N VAL A 112 5.52 8.82 11.36
CA VAL A 112 6.59 8.43 10.42
C VAL A 112 7.09 9.64 9.62
N GLU A 113 6.20 10.51 9.17
CA GLU A 113 6.55 11.72 8.41
C GLU A 113 7.37 12.70 9.24
N ASP A 114 7.02 12.87 10.51
CA ASP A 114 7.76 13.74 11.44
C ASP A 114 9.20 13.25 11.67
N GLU A 115 9.42 11.94 11.77
CA GLU A 115 10.76 11.38 11.90
C GLU A 115 11.60 11.54 10.64
N GLU A 116 11.01 11.42 9.46
CA GLU A 116 11.70 11.64 8.18
C GLU A 116 12.12 13.09 7.98
N MET A 117 11.34 14.05 8.51
CA MET A 117 11.68 15.49 8.46
C MET A 117 12.81 15.87 9.43
N ILE A 118 13.00 15.12 10.51
CA ILE A 118 14.06 15.37 11.51
C ILE A 118 15.43 14.88 11.02
N THR A 119 15.45 14.00 10.02
CA THR A 119 16.69 13.36 9.52
C THR A 119 17.32 14.11 8.34
N LEU A 120 16.72 15.21 7.85
CA LEU A 120 17.25 16.10 6.82
C LEU A 120 17.89 17.33 7.44
#